data_f32f51ce16711d1b84f91b92163690bc
#
_entry.id   f32f51ce16711d1b84f91b92163690bc
#
_cell.length_a   1.000
_cell.length_b   1.000
_cell.length_c   1.000
_cell.angle_alpha   90.00
_cell.angle_beta   90.00
_cell.angle_gamma   90.00
#
_symmetry.space_group_name_H-M   'P 1'
#
loop_
_entity.id
_entity.type
_entity.pdbx_description
1 polymer ?
#
loop_
_entity_poly.entity_id
_entity_poly.type
_entity_poly.pdbx_seq_one_letter_code
_entity_poly.pdbx_strand_id
1 'polypeptide(L)'
;MQRTMFKSKIHRATVTHADLHYVGSVTIDADLLDAADILPGELVSIVDVTNGARLETYTIAGERGSGVIGINGAAAHLVNVGDLVIIITYASMTNAEARAYKPAVVHVDENNAIRALGTNPAEAFADGLETPPFAIFADA
;
A
#
# COMPACT_ATOMS: atom_id res chain seq x y z
N MET A 1 8.39 20.64 15.46
CA MET A 1 9.00 20.05 14.25
C MET A 1 8.09 18.99 13.71
N GLN A 2 7.85 19.02 12.42
CA GLN A 2 7.05 18.01 11.72
C GLN A 2 7.97 16.99 11.07
N ARG A 3 7.58 15.73 11.12
CA ARG A 3 8.27 14.62 10.45
C ARG A 3 7.31 13.94 9.50
N THR A 4 7.80 13.55 8.33
CA THR A 4 7.04 12.69 7.42
C THR A 4 7.28 11.25 7.82
N MET A 5 6.22 10.60 8.29
CA MET A 5 6.29 9.24 8.85
C MET A 5 5.49 8.27 7.98
N PHE A 6 5.94 7.04 7.91
CA PHE A 6 5.17 5.94 7.33
C PHE A 6 3.84 5.83 8.09
N LYS A 7 2.74 5.90 7.34
CA LYS A 7 1.39 5.79 7.92
C LYS A 7 0.81 4.41 7.75
N SER A 8 0.87 3.87 6.53
CA SER A 8 0.28 2.57 6.22
C SER A 8 0.85 1.99 4.94
N LYS A 9 0.65 0.69 4.75
CA LYS A 9 0.88 0.06 3.45
C LYS A 9 -0.08 -1.10 3.20
N ILE A 10 -0.36 -1.32 1.93
CA ILE A 10 -0.96 -2.55 1.43
C ILE A 10 0.19 -3.35 0.83
N HIS A 11 0.51 -4.48 1.43
CA HIS A 11 1.75 -5.21 1.18
C HIS A 11 1.54 -6.34 0.18
N ARG A 12 2.24 -6.25 -0.97
CA ARG A 12 2.31 -7.28 -2.02
C ARG A 12 0.93 -7.62 -2.62
N ALA A 13 0.19 -6.57 -2.95
CA ALA A 13 -1.05 -6.72 -3.71
C ALA A 13 -0.75 -7.05 -5.17
N THR A 14 -1.64 -7.79 -5.81
CA THR A 14 -1.52 -8.15 -7.22
C THR A 14 -2.32 -7.18 -8.08
N VAL A 15 -1.68 -6.58 -9.07
CA VAL A 15 -2.36 -5.69 -10.02
C VAL A 15 -3.35 -6.49 -10.86
N THR A 16 -4.61 -6.06 -10.84
CA THR A 16 -5.70 -6.75 -11.56
C THR A 16 -6.04 -6.12 -12.89
N HIS A 17 -5.83 -4.81 -13.02
CA HIS A 17 -6.17 -4.03 -14.22
C HIS A 17 -5.10 -2.98 -14.48
N ALA A 18 -4.86 -2.68 -15.74
CA ALA A 18 -4.01 -1.57 -16.17
C ALA A 18 -4.64 -0.95 -17.41
N ASP A 19 -5.09 0.30 -17.30
CA ASP A 19 -5.79 1.02 -18.37
C ASP A 19 -5.08 2.32 -18.68
N LEU A 20 -4.31 2.34 -19.76
CA LEU A 20 -3.53 3.50 -20.21
C LEU A 20 -4.40 4.72 -20.52
N HIS A 21 -5.62 4.50 -20.98
CA HIS A 21 -6.50 5.56 -21.47
C HIS A 21 -7.53 6.04 -20.44
N TYR A 22 -7.41 5.60 -19.21
CA TYR A 22 -8.25 6.05 -18.12
C TYR A 22 -7.59 7.19 -17.36
N VAL A 23 -8.36 7.87 -16.49
CA VAL A 23 -7.83 8.98 -15.66
C VAL A 23 -6.71 8.48 -14.75
N GLY A 24 -5.56 9.15 -14.77
CA GLY A 24 -4.38 8.74 -13.99
C GLY A 24 -4.69 8.63 -12.51
N SER A 25 -4.61 7.41 -11.96
CA SER A 25 -4.96 7.10 -10.59
C SER A 25 -4.69 5.62 -10.30
N VAL A 26 -4.92 5.20 -9.06
CA VAL A 26 -5.00 3.77 -8.72
C VAL A 26 -6.36 3.48 -8.09
N THR A 27 -7.08 2.55 -8.68
CA THR A 27 -8.35 2.06 -8.13
C THR A 27 -8.06 0.93 -7.16
N ILE A 28 -8.48 1.09 -5.91
CA ILE A 28 -8.20 0.12 -4.84
C ILE A 28 -9.52 -0.29 -4.20
N ASP A 29 -9.71 -1.60 -4.03
CA ASP A 29 -10.82 -2.17 -3.28
C ASP A 29 -11.05 -1.38 -1.99
N ALA A 30 -12.29 -0.92 -1.78
CA ALA A 30 -12.63 -0.08 -0.63
C ALA A 30 -12.33 -0.75 0.72
N ASP A 31 -12.39 -2.08 0.80
CA ASP A 31 -12.01 -2.79 2.03
C ASP A 31 -10.52 -2.61 2.35
N LEU A 32 -9.67 -2.60 1.34
CA LEU A 32 -8.24 -2.36 1.51
C LEU A 32 -7.95 -0.92 1.91
N LEU A 33 -8.67 0.03 1.32
CA LEU A 33 -8.55 1.44 1.70
C LEU A 33 -8.92 1.65 3.16
N ASP A 34 -10.03 1.07 3.60
CA ASP A 34 -10.46 1.18 5.00
C ASP A 34 -9.43 0.56 5.94
N ALA A 35 -8.94 -0.63 5.63
CA ALA A 35 -7.97 -1.33 6.48
C ALA A 35 -6.64 -0.59 6.57
N ALA A 36 -6.22 0.08 5.50
CA ALA A 36 -4.97 0.83 5.45
C ALA A 36 -5.13 2.31 5.88
N ASP A 37 -6.33 2.72 6.27
CA ASP A 37 -6.63 4.11 6.60
C ASP A 37 -6.24 5.06 5.47
N ILE A 38 -6.68 4.75 4.26
CA ILE A 38 -6.46 5.57 3.07
C ILE A 38 -7.79 6.08 2.57
N LEU A 39 -7.89 7.38 2.39
CA LEU A 39 -9.09 8.00 1.82
C LEU A 39 -9.03 8.02 0.29
N PRO A 40 -10.19 7.98 -0.39
CA PRO A 40 -10.22 8.30 -1.81
C PRO A 40 -9.64 9.69 -2.07
N GLY A 41 -8.79 9.81 -3.08
CA GLY A 41 -8.09 11.04 -3.40
C GLY A 41 -6.77 11.26 -2.67
N GLU A 42 -6.42 10.36 -1.78
CA GLU A 42 -5.16 10.47 -1.02
C GLU A 42 -3.97 10.08 -1.90
N LEU A 43 -2.86 10.80 -1.74
CA LEU A 43 -1.59 10.52 -2.39
C LEU A 43 -1.03 9.19 -1.88
N VAL A 44 -0.62 8.32 -2.80
CA VAL A 44 0.05 7.07 -2.48
C VAL A 44 1.32 6.91 -3.30
N SER A 45 2.31 6.23 -2.71
CA SER A 45 3.48 5.76 -3.43
C SER A 45 3.28 4.29 -3.76
N ILE A 46 3.53 3.93 -5.01
CA ILE A 46 3.45 2.54 -5.47
C ILE A 46 4.85 2.06 -5.82
N VAL A 47 5.23 0.93 -5.25
CA VAL A 47 6.49 0.26 -5.56
C VAL A 47 6.13 -1.06 -6.23
N ASP A 48 6.59 -1.27 -7.45
CA ASP A 48 6.39 -2.51 -8.19
C ASP A 48 7.52 -3.48 -7.82
N VAL A 49 7.20 -4.52 -7.08
CA VAL A 49 8.16 -5.54 -6.65
C VAL A 49 8.72 -6.32 -7.84
N THR A 50 7.91 -6.51 -8.86
CA THR A 50 8.25 -7.33 -10.02
C THR A 50 9.33 -6.68 -10.90
N ASN A 51 9.25 -5.35 -11.09
CA ASN A 51 10.17 -4.65 -12.01
C ASN A 51 10.96 -3.49 -11.38
N GLY A 52 10.71 -3.17 -10.12
CA GLY A 52 11.42 -2.11 -9.41
C GLY A 52 10.95 -0.69 -9.69
N ALA A 53 9.89 -0.51 -10.48
CA ALA A 53 9.35 0.83 -10.75
C ALA A 53 8.76 1.45 -9.47
N ARG A 54 8.89 2.76 -9.35
CA ARG A 54 8.31 3.54 -8.26
C ARG A 54 7.58 4.74 -8.85
N LEU A 55 6.37 4.98 -8.36
CA LEU A 55 5.58 6.11 -8.83
C LEU A 55 4.67 6.62 -7.72
N GLU A 56 4.15 7.82 -7.92
CA GLU A 56 3.16 8.41 -7.05
C GLU A 56 1.90 8.74 -7.84
N THR A 57 0.76 8.53 -7.21
CA THR A 57 -0.55 8.87 -7.77
C THR A 57 -1.55 9.04 -6.63
N TYR A 58 -2.83 9.15 -6.96
CA TYR A 58 -3.88 9.24 -5.95
C TYR A 58 -4.86 8.08 -6.12
N THR A 59 -5.63 7.82 -5.06
CA THR A 59 -6.53 6.67 -5.00
C THR A 59 -7.93 7.00 -5.49
N ILE A 60 -8.56 6.00 -6.09
CA ILE A 60 -10.00 5.94 -6.35
C ILE A 60 -10.53 4.69 -5.65
N ALA A 61 -11.67 4.80 -4.97
CA ALA A 61 -12.28 3.65 -4.32
C ALA A 61 -12.87 2.70 -5.37
N GLY A 62 -12.45 1.45 -5.32
CA GLY A 62 -13.01 0.37 -6.12
C GLY A 62 -14.10 -0.38 -5.39
N GLU A 63 -14.80 -1.26 -6.11
CA GLU A 63 -15.87 -2.06 -5.54
C GLU A 63 -15.38 -2.86 -4.33
N ARG A 64 -16.12 -2.74 -3.24
CA ARG A 64 -15.81 -3.37 -1.97
C ARG A 64 -15.84 -4.89 -2.11
N GLY A 65 -14.75 -5.54 -1.66
CA GLY A 65 -14.63 -6.99 -1.72
C GLY A 65 -14.23 -7.54 -3.09
N SER A 66 -13.98 -6.67 -4.07
CA SER A 66 -13.62 -7.10 -5.43
C SER A 66 -12.17 -7.56 -5.59
N GLY A 67 -11.29 -7.15 -4.69
CA GLY A 67 -9.85 -7.37 -4.83
C GLY A 67 -9.21 -6.50 -5.91
N VAL A 68 -9.89 -5.46 -6.39
CA VAL A 68 -9.37 -4.64 -7.49
C VAL A 68 -8.15 -3.83 -7.06
N ILE A 69 -7.11 -3.90 -7.88
CA ILE A 69 -5.96 -2.99 -7.88
C ILE A 69 -5.76 -2.60 -9.34
N GLY A 70 -6.31 -1.45 -9.70
CA GLY A 70 -6.32 -0.98 -11.09
C GLY A 70 -5.40 0.21 -11.28
N ILE A 71 -4.41 0.08 -12.15
CA ILE A 71 -3.48 1.16 -12.47
C ILE A 71 -4.02 1.89 -13.70
N ASN A 72 -4.30 3.17 -13.55
CA ASN A 72 -4.96 3.97 -14.58
C ASN A 72 -4.02 5.04 -15.12
N GLY A 73 -4.16 5.35 -16.42
CA GLY A 73 -3.43 6.42 -17.08
C GLY A 73 -1.97 6.09 -17.33
N ALA A 74 -1.11 7.11 -17.33
CA ALA A 74 0.30 6.98 -17.71
C ALA A 74 1.08 5.97 -16.86
N ALA A 75 0.68 5.76 -15.61
CA ALA A 75 1.32 4.78 -14.73
C ALA A 75 1.20 3.35 -15.29
N ALA A 76 0.23 3.08 -16.17
CA ALA A 76 0.08 1.77 -16.81
C ALA A 76 1.25 1.43 -17.75
N HIS A 77 2.13 2.39 -18.08
CA HIS A 77 3.38 2.10 -18.78
C HIS A 77 4.41 1.42 -17.87
N LEU A 78 4.31 1.62 -16.56
CA LEU A 78 5.32 1.16 -15.60
C LEU A 78 4.89 -0.09 -14.84
N VAL A 79 3.60 -0.36 -14.75
CA VAL A 79 3.04 -1.42 -13.93
C VAL A 79 2.11 -2.28 -14.78
N ASN A 80 2.31 -3.58 -14.76
CA ASN A 80 1.55 -4.53 -15.57
C ASN A 80 0.60 -5.36 -14.73
N VAL A 81 -0.49 -5.83 -15.34
CA VAL A 81 -1.39 -6.80 -14.71
C VAL A 81 -0.59 -8.03 -14.28
N GLY A 82 -0.82 -8.47 -13.05
CA GLY A 82 -0.10 -9.59 -12.45
C GLY A 82 1.14 -9.19 -11.64
N ASP A 83 1.60 -7.94 -11.77
CA ASP A 83 2.71 -7.46 -10.96
C ASP A 83 2.33 -7.43 -9.48
N LEU A 84 3.31 -7.66 -8.62
CA LEU A 84 3.18 -7.44 -7.18
C LEU A 84 3.58 -6.02 -6.85
N VAL A 85 2.73 -5.31 -6.13
CA VAL A 85 2.98 -3.92 -5.74
C VAL A 85 2.83 -3.74 -4.24
N ILE A 86 3.54 -2.76 -3.70
CA ILE A 86 3.34 -2.28 -2.34
C ILE A 86 2.84 -0.85 -2.46
N ILE A 87 1.70 -0.57 -1.86
CA ILE A 87 1.07 0.75 -1.87
C ILE A 87 1.29 1.37 -0.50
N ILE A 88 1.97 2.51 -0.45
CA ILE A 88 2.49 3.09 0.79
C ILE A 88 1.93 4.50 0.95
N THR A 89 1.54 4.83 2.19
CA THR A 89 1.16 6.20 2.55
C THR A 89 2.03 6.75 3.66
N TYR A 90 2.14 8.07 3.69
CA TYR A 90 2.90 8.81 4.67
C TYR A 90 2.03 9.94 5.23
N ALA A 91 2.35 10.39 6.42
CA ALA A 91 1.67 11.53 7.03
C ALA A 91 2.67 12.40 7.78
N SER A 92 2.39 13.70 7.82
CA SER A 92 3.19 14.65 8.60
C SER A 92 2.74 14.59 10.06
N MET A 93 3.69 14.39 10.95
CA MET A 93 3.43 14.22 12.38
C MET A 93 4.40 15.03 13.21
N THR A 94 3.93 15.49 14.38
CA THR A 94 4.84 16.04 15.39
C THR A 94 5.73 14.93 15.97
N ASN A 95 6.81 15.27 16.66
CA ASN A 95 7.64 14.28 17.35
C ASN A 95 6.81 13.38 18.27
N ALA A 96 5.92 13.96 19.04
CA ALA A 96 5.09 13.20 19.98
C ALA A 96 4.15 12.24 19.27
N GLU A 97 3.49 12.70 18.22
CA GLU A 97 2.63 11.85 17.39
C GLU A 97 3.41 10.71 16.74
N ALA A 98 4.57 11.04 16.17
CA ALA A 98 5.43 10.06 15.47
C ALA A 98 5.89 8.93 16.40
N ARG A 99 6.24 9.28 17.66
CA ARG A 99 6.69 8.29 18.63
C ARG A 99 5.58 7.36 19.11
N ALA A 100 4.34 7.83 19.10
CA ALA A 100 3.17 7.08 19.58
C ALA A 100 2.38 6.41 18.45
N TYR A 101 2.65 6.75 17.19
CA TYR A 101 1.84 6.29 16.06
C TYR A 101 2.05 4.80 15.79
N LYS A 102 0.94 4.11 15.56
CA LYS A 102 0.93 2.71 15.13
C LYS A 102 0.51 2.63 13.67
N PRO A 103 1.44 2.41 12.73
CA PRO A 103 1.07 2.30 11.32
C PRO A 103 0.20 1.08 11.06
N ALA A 104 -0.58 1.14 9.98
CA ALA A 104 -1.39 0.03 9.54
C ALA A 104 -0.66 -0.72 8.41
N VAL A 105 -0.44 -2.02 8.60
CA VAL A 105 0.17 -2.89 7.61
C VAL A 105 -0.86 -3.94 7.21
N VAL A 106 -1.32 -3.87 5.96
CA VAL A 106 -2.35 -4.77 5.42
C VAL A 106 -1.66 -5.81 4.55
N HIS A 107 -1.70 -7.06 5.01
CA HIS A 107 -1.18 -8.20 4.25
C HIS A 107 -2.32 -8.84 3.48
N VAL A 108 -2.13 -9.07 2.18
CA VAL A 108 -3.14 -9.65 1.32
C VAL A 108 -2.66 -10.97 0.70
N ASP A 109 -3.62 -11.78 0.25
CA ASP A 109 -3.34 -13.00 -0.48
C ASP A 109 -3.28 -12.72 -2.00
N GLU A 110 -3.18 -13.77 -2.81
CA GLU A 110 -3.08 -13.67 -4.26
C GLU A 110 -4.35 -13.11 -4.93
N ASN A 111 -5.45 -13.07 -4.20
CA ASN A 111 -6.71 -12.49 -4.67
C ASN A 111 -6.97 -11.09 -4.06
N ASN A 112 -5.96 -10.53 -3.41
CA ASN A 112 -6.05 -9.26 -2.71
C ASN A 112 -7.07 -9.24 -1.55
N ALA A 113 -7.40 -10.41 -1.02
CA ALA A 113 -8.18 -10.51 0.21
C ALA A 113 -7.26 -10.32 1.42
N ILE A 114 -7.76 -9.67 2.45
CA ILE A 114 -6.97 -9.40 3.66
C ILE A 114 -6.68 -10.72 4.38
N ARG A 115 -5.38 -11.02 4.57
CA ARG A 115 -4.92 -12.19 5.33
C ARG A 115 -4.60 -11.85 6.77
N ALA A 116 -4.02 -10.68 6.98
CA ALA A 116 -3.56 -10.27 8.30
C ALA A 116 -3.43 -8.75 8.36
N LEU A 117 -3.64 -8.20 9.54
CA LEU A 117 -3.43 -6.79 9.83
C LEU A 117 -2.34 -6.70 10.89
N GLY A 118 -1.36 -5.82 10.65
CA GLY A 118 -0.25 -5.61 11.55
C GLY A 118 0.03 -4.14 11.80
N THR A 119 0.96 -3.89 12.69
CA THR A 119 1.41 -2.54 13.05
C THR A 119 2.92 -2.38 12.91
N ASN A 120 3.62 -3.44 12.54
CA ASN A 120 5.07 -3.43 12.39
C ASN A 120 5.43 -3.50 10.90
N PRO A 121 6.01 -2.44 10.33
CA PRO A 121 6.34 -2.41 8.90
C PRO A 121 7.42 -3.43 8.51
N ALA A 122 8.15 -4.01 9.45
CA ALA A 122 9.16 -5.03 9.18
C ALA A 122 8.59 -6.44 9.15
N GLU A 123 7.34 -6.66 9.56
CA GLU A 123 6.74 -7.99 9.53
C GLU A 123 6.46 -8.41 8.09
N ALA A 124 6.87 -9.62 7.75
CA ALA A 124 6.73 -10.19 6.43
C ALA A 124 6.11 -11.59 6.46
N PHE A 125 5.40 -11.92 7.54
CA PHE A 125 4.86 -13.27 7.75
C PHE A 125 3.86 -13.68 6.66
N ALA A 126 3.14 -12.74 6.09
CA ALA A 126 2.19 -13.01 5.01
C ALA A 126 2.88 -13.45 3.71
N ASP A 127 4.16 -13.12 3.54
CA ASP A 127 4.97 -13.47 2.37
C ASP A 127 5.77 -14.75 2.59
N GLY A 128 5.74 -15.32 3.79
CA GLY A 128 6.61 -16.40 4.18
C GLY A 128 8.06 -15.97 4.41
N LEU A 129 8.33 -14.68 4.47
CA LEU A 129 9.63 -14.12 4.75
C LEU A 129 9.79 -13.90 6.25
N GLU A 130 11.02 -13.93 6.72
CA GLU A 130 11.32 -13.62 8.12
C GLU A 130 11.55 -12.11 8.30
N THR A 131 11.11 -11.58 9.44
CA THR A 131 11.46 -10.21 9.83
C THR A 131 12.97 -10.14 10.00
N PRO A 132 13.66 -9.14 9.38
CA PRO A 132 15.11 -9.03 9.50
C PRO A 132 15.54 -8.94 10.96
N PRO A 133 16.50 -9.76 11.40
CA PRO A 133 16.89 -9.81 12.83
C PRO A 133 17.54 -8.52 13.32
N PHE A 134 18.03 -7.69 12.42
CA PHE A 134 18.63 -6.41 12.76
C PHE A 134 17.61 -5.26 12.78
N ALA A 135 16.37 -5.51 12.40
CA ALA A 135 15.33 -4.48 12.36
C ALA A 135 14.74 -4.31 13.77
N ILE A 136 14.77 -3.07 14.27
CA ILE A 136 14.21 -2.72 15.58
C ILE A 136 13.14 -1.69 15.35
N PHE A 137 11.89 -2.07 15.70
CA PHE A 137 10.74 -1.16 15.64
C PHE A 137 10.16 -1.03 17.04
N ALA A 138 9.84 0.20 17.42
CA ALA A 138 9.22 0.44 18.69
C ALA A 138 7.92 -0.35 18.78
N ASP A 139 7.72 -1.02 19.89
CA ASP A 139 6.42 -1.60 20.22
C ASP A 139 5.46 -0.46 20.39
N ALA A 140 4.64 -0.44 19.46
CA ALA A 140 3.70 0.65 19.45
C ALA A 140 2.54 0.27 20.34
#